data_7623fbb3e13382c4652b9488342db43d
#
_entry.id   7623fbb3e13382c4652b9488342db43d
#
_cell.length_a   1.000
_cell.length_b   1.000
_cell.length_c   1.000
_cell.angle_alpha   90.00
_cell.angle_beta   90.00
_cell.angle_gamma   90.00
#
_symmetry.space_group_name_H-M   'P 1'
#
loop_
_entity.id
_entity.type
_entity.pdbx_description
1 polymer ?
#
loop_
_entity_poly.entity_id
_entity_poly.type
_entity_poly.pdbx_seq_one_letter_code
_entity_poly.pdbx_strand_id
1 'polypeptide(L)'
;MTKVLDTHYLAALIKTKRGNRGLREIAQEIGDVSPSTLSRIENGKVPDMDTFLRICDWLHVSSEEFIKETQETQENEISTVDRIEGYLRADRELAPETADALAKLMKAAYKAATEGKLRQE
;
A
#
# COMPACT_ATOMS: atom_id res chain seq x y z
N MET A 1 4.73 -2.93 7.62
CA MET A 1 4.17 -3.60 6.44
C MET A 1 2.85 -2.97 6.06
N THR A 2 2.66 -2.73 4.79
CA THR A 2 1.47 -2.07 4.28
C THR A 2 0.78 -2.99 3.31
N LYS A 3 -0.53 -3.05 3.41
CA LYS A 3 -1.31 -3.84 2.46
C LYS A 3 -1.73 -2.95 1.30
N VAL A 4 -1.49 -3.42 0.10
CA VAL A 4 -1.85 -2.68 -1.11
C VAL A 4 -2.53 -3.63 -2.08
N LEU A 5 -3.30 -3.05 -3.00
CA LEU A 5 -3.93 -3.81 -4.05
C LEU A 5 -2.91 -4.09 -5.15
N ASP A 6 -2.80 -5.35 -5.54
CA ASP A 6 -1.91 -5.74 -6.62
C ASP A 6 -2.60 -5.47 -7.95
N THR A 7 -2.46 -4.25 -8.44
CA THR A 7 -3.14 -3.85 -9.67
C THR A 7 -2.57 -4.54 -10.89
N HIS A 8 -1.30 -4.91 -10.87
CA HIS A 8 -0.70 -5.65 -11.99
C HIS A 8 -1.32 -7.02 -12.13
N TYR A 9 -1.48 -7.73 -11.01
CA TYR A 9 -2.05 -9.06 -11.04
C TYR A 9 -3.52 -9.00 -11.46
N LEU A 10 -4.24 -8.03 -10.91
CA LEU A 10 -5.64 -7.83 -11.27
C LEU A 10 -5.78 -7.57 -12.77
N ALA A 11 -4.98 -6.65 -13.30
CA ALA A 11 -5.03 -6.32 -14.72
C ALA A 11 -4.71 -7.54 -15.58
N ALA A 12 -3.72 -8.32 -15.16
CA ALA A 12 -3.32 -9.51 -15.92
C ALA A 12 -4.45 -10.53 -15.99
N LEU A 13 -5.14 -10.75 -14.86
CA LEU A 13 -6.24 -11.72 -14.85
C LEU A 13 -7.41 -11.25 -15.68
N ILE A 14 -7.72 -9.95 -15.63
CA ILE A 14 -8.79 -9.41 -16.45
C ILE A 14 -8.47 -9.60 -17.92
N LYS A 15 -7.27 -9.25 -18.35
CA LYS A 15 -6.87 -9.40 -19.74
C LYS A 15 -6.90 -10.85 -20.18
N THR A 16 -6.44 -11.74 -19.33
CA THR A 16 -6.42 -13.15 -19.65
C THR A 16 -7.83 -13.70 -19.84
N LYS A 17 -8.72 -13.38 -18.92
CA LYS A 17 -10.10 -13.88 -19.05
C LYS A 17 -10.83 -13.24 -20.22
N ARG A 18 -10.53 -11.96 -20.46
CA ARG A 18 -11.16 -11.27 -21.59
C ARG A 18 -10.76 -11.87 -22.94
N GLY A 19 -9.49 -12.21 -23.06
CA GLY A 19 -8.98 -12.75 -24.32
C GLY A 19 -9.17 -11.77 -25.46
N ASN A 20 -9.77 -12.23 -26.54
CA ASN A 20 -9.98 -11.39 -27.71
C ASN A 20 -11.31 -10.66 -27.71
N ARG A 21 -12.08 -10.78 -26.64
CA ARG A 21 -13.38 -10.12 -26.57
C ARG A 21 -13.22 -8.64 -26.31
N GLY A 22 -14.20 -7.86 -26.75
CA GLY A 22 -14.12 -6.42 -26.60
C GLY A 22 -14.40 -5.96 -25.18
N LEU A 23 -13.92 -4.78 -24.86
CA LEU A 23 -14.13 -4.22 -23.53
C LEU A 23 -15.60 -4.00 -23.22
N ARG A 24 -16.39 -3.60 -24.23
CA ARG A 24 -17.82 -3.37 -24.02
C ARG A 24 -18.52 -4.65 -23.61
N GLU A 25 -18.17 -5.74 -24.27
CA GLU A 25 -18.77 -7.03 -23.96
C GLU A 25 -18.44 -7.46 -22.53
N ILE A 26 -17.19 -7.30 -22.15
CA ILE A 26 -16.75 -7.69 -20.82
C ILE A 26 -17.36 -6.77 -19.76
N ALA A 27 -17.45 -5.48 -20.05
CA ALA A 27 -18.07 -4.54 -19.11
C ALA A 27 -19.51 -4.93 -18.84
N GLN A 28 -20.23 -5.38 -19.86
CA GLN A 28 -21.61 -5.83 -19.69
C GLN A 28 -21.66 -7.13 -18.88
N GLU A 29 -20.71 -8.01 -19.08
CA GLU A 29 -20.65 -9.25 -18.34
C GLU A 29 -20.42 -9.01 -16.86
N ILE A 30 -19.50 -8.09 -16.54
CA ILE A 30 -19.22 -7.76 -15.16
C ILE A 30 -20.40 -7.03 -14.53
N GLY A 31 -20.99 -6.10 -15.26
CA GLY A 31 -22.11 -5.33 -14.77
C GLY A 31 -21.70 -4.05 -14.07
N ASP A 32 -22.43 -2.98 -14.35
CA ASP A 32 -22.25 -1.68 -13.67
C ASP A 32 -20.85 -1.13 -13.76
N VAL A 33 -20.14 -1.44 -14.85
CA VAL A 33 -18.83 -0.88 -15.12
C VAL A 33 -18.81 -0.45 -16.57
N SER A 34 -18.21 0.70 -16.86
CA SER A 34 -18.11 1.18 -18.23
C SER A 34 -16.88 0.61 -18.90
N PRO A 35 -16.91 0.51 -20.25
CA PRO A 35 -15.70 0.06 -20.95
C PRO A 35 -14.48 0.93 -20.66
N SER A 36 -14.66 2.23 -20.51
CA SER A 36 -13.54 3.10 -20.23
C SER A 36 -12.98 2.87 -18.84
N THR A 37 -13.84 2.60 -17.86
CA THR A 37 -13.37 2.25 -16.53
C THR A 37 -12.59 0.95 -16.55
N LEU A 38 -13.12 -0.05 -17.27
CA LEU A 38 -12.44 -1.33 -17.38
C LEU A 38 -11.08 -1.17 -18.06
N SER A 39 -11.01 -0.33 -19.08
CA SER A 39 -9.75 -0.06 -19.75
C SER A 39 -8.71 0.52 -18.79
N ARG A 40 -9.15 1.46 -17.94
CA ARG A 40 -8.23 2.06 -16.99
C ARG A 40 -7.72 1.04 -15.98
N ILE A 41 -8.60 0.13 -15.54
CA ILE A 41 -8.19 -0.90 -14.61
C ILE A 41 -7.19 -1.85 -15.28
N GLU A 42 -7.39 -2.18 -16.55
CA GLU A 42 -6.45 -3.01 -17.28
C GLU A 42 -5.10 -2.32 -17.46
N ASN A 43 -5.08 -1.00 -17.29
CA ASN A 43 -3.84 -0.23 -17.39
C ASN A 43 -3.25 0.09 -16.02
N GLY A 44 -3.75 -0.57 -14.98
CA GLY A 44 -3.14 -0.48 -13.67
C GLY A 44 -3.78 0.51 -12.73
N LYS A 45 -4.90 1.13 -13.12
CA LYS A 45 -5.59 2.03 -12.21
C LYS A 45 -6.32 1.25 -11.13
N VAL A 46 -6.38 1.82 -9.94
CA VAL A 46 -7.07 1.18 -8.83
C VAL A 46 -8.58 1.37 -8.99
N PRO A 47 -9.36 0.29 -9.01
CA PRO A 47 -10.81 0.43 -9.06
C PRO A 47 -11.38 0.84 -7.71
N ASP A 48 -12.61 1.37 -7.72
CA ASP A 48 -13.28 1.58 -6.45
C ASP A 48 -13.71 0.21 -5.88
N MET A 49 -14.11 0.20 -4.63
CA MET A 49 -14.38 -1.05 -3.94
C MET A 49 -15.54 -1.83 -4.61
N ASP A 50 -16.59 -1.14 -4.97
CA ASP A 50 -17.74 -1.81 -5.58
C ASP A 50 -17.35 -2.47 -6.90
N THR A 51 -16.64 -1.73 -7.74
CA THR A 51 -16.16 -2.27 -9.01
C THR A 51 -15.21 -3.43 -8.79
N PHE A 52 -14.32 -3.29 -7.83
CA PHE A 52 -13.36 -4.33 -7.52
C PHE A 52 -14.06 -5.63 -7.12
N LEU A 53 -15.08 -5.54 -6.27
CA LEU A 53 -15.78 -6.75 -5.85
C LEU A 53 -16.53 -7.39 -7.00
N ARG A 54 -17.10 -6.59 -7.90
CA ARG A 54 -17.76 -7.14 -9.09
C ARG A 54 -16.79 -7.87 -9.99
N ILE A 55 -15.59 -7.31 -10.13
CA ILE A 55 -14.56 -7.95 -10.93
C ILE A 55 -14.11 -9.26 -10.29
N CYS A 56 -13.96 -9.29 -8.98
CA CYS A 56 -13.60 -10.51 -8.28
C CYS A 56 -14.64 -11.60 -8.48
N ASP A 57 -15.93 -11.23 -8.42
CA ASP A 57 -17.00 -12.19 -8.69
C ASP A 57 -16.92 -12.72 -10.10
N TRP A 58 -16.69 -11.84 -11.05
CA TRP A 58 -16.58 -12.24 -12.44
C TRP A 58 -15.38 -13.16 -12.67
N LEU A 59 -14.27 -12.88 -11.99
CA LEU A 59 -13.06 -13.70 -12.10
C LEU A 59 -13.17 -15.00 -11.30
N HIS A 60 -14.13 -15.09 -10.39
CA HIS A 60 -14.26 -16.22 -9.47
C HIS A 60 -13.04 -16.37 -8.58
N VAL A 61 -12.55 -15.23 -8.09
CA VAL A 61 -11.35 -15.19 -7.26
C VAL A 61 -11.68 -14.37 -6.02
N SER A 62 -11.15 -14.80 -4.89
CA SER A 62 -11.32 -14.05 -3.65
C SER A 62 -10.59 -12.72 -3.74
N SER A 63 -11.18 -11.67 -3.15
CA SER A 63 -10.52 -10.37 -3.14
C SER A 63 -9.16 -10.41 -2.46
N GLU A 64 -8.98 -11.34 -1.55
CA GLU A 64 -7.71 -11.46 -0.84
C GLU A 64 -6.56 -11.84 -1.76
N GLU A 65 -6.86 -12.44 -2.90
CA GLU A 65 -5.81 -12.81 -3.84
C GLU A 65 -5.08 -11.61 -4.39
N PHE A 66 -5.72 -10.43 -4.37
CA PHE A 66 -5.15 -9.23 -4.95
C PHE A 66 -4.54 -8.31 -3.91
N ILE A 67 -4.58 -8.69 -2.66
CA ILE A 67 -4.02 -7.87 -1.60
C ILE A 67 -2.66 -8.44 -1.26
N LYS A 68 -1.65 -7.60 -1.37
CA LYS A 68 -0.30 -8.02 -1.03
C LYS A 68 0.27 -7.11 0.02
N GLU A 69 1.16 -7.65 0.81
CA GLU A 69 1.89 -6.85 1.77
C GLU A 69 3.18 -6.43 1.12
N THR A 70 3.38 -5.13 1.05
CA THR A 70 4.65 -4.67 0.58
C THR A 70 5.61 -4.77 1.72
N GLN A 71 6.70 -5.40 1.44
CA GLN A 71 7.86 -5.27 2.25
C GLN A 71 8.34 -3.89 1.94
N GLU A 72 7.95 -2.95 2.75
CA GLU A 72 8.29 -1.60 2.43
C GLU A 72 9.72 -1.49 2.05
N THR A 73 9.95 -0.97 0.89
CA THR A 73 11.30 -0.65 0.56
C THR A 73 11.69 0.46 1.51
N GLN A 74 12.82 0.29 2.12
CA GLN A 74 13.30 1.24 3.08
C GLN A 74 13.36 2.64 2.53
N GLU A 75 13.46 2.75 1.23
CA GLU A 75 13.60 4.05 0.59
C GLU A 75 12.35 4.89 0.63
N ASN A 76 11.19 4.22 0.68
CA ASN A 76 9.93 4.94 0.59
C ASN A 76 9.21 5.05 1.91
N GLU A 77 9.77 4.47 2.93
CA GLU A 77 9.11 4.45 4.22
C GLU A 77 9.86 5.31 5.20
N ILE A 78 9.13 6.21 5.83
CA ILE A 78 9.72 6.99 6.90
C ILE A 78 9.81 6.08 8.11
N SER A 79 11.02 5.90 8.63
CA SER A 79 11.21 5.02 9.76
C SER A 79 10.54 5.59 11.01
N THR A 80 10.31 4.73 11.99
CA THR A 80 9.74 5.15 13.26
C THR A 80 10.59 6.23 13.89
N VAL A 81 11.91 6.06 13.85
CA VAL A 81 12.83 7.01 14.45
C VAL A 81 12.73 8.36 13.77
N ASP A 82 12.63 8.37 12.44
CA ASP A 82 12.52 9.64 11.71
C ASP A 82 11.22 10.36 12.03
N ARG A 83 10.14 9.61 12.24
CA ARG A 83 8.88 10.22 12.62
C ARG A 83 8.96 10.85 14.00
N ILE A 84 9.57 10.16 14.93
CA ILE A 84 9.72 10.69 16.28
C ILE A 84 10.59 11.93 16.24
N GLU A 85 11.67 11.89 15.49
CA GLU A 85 12.52 13.06 15.36
C GLU A 85 11.73 14.24 14.81
N GLY A 86 10.91 14.02 13.80
CA GLY A 86 10.10 15.08 13.23
C GLY A 86 9.14 15.69 14.24
N TYR A 87 8.48 14.84 15.04
CA TYR A 87 7.57 15.34 16.06
C TYR A 87 8.30 16.16 17.10
N LEU A 88 9.48 15.74 17.52
CA LEU A 88 10.26 16.46 18.52
C LEU A 88 10.68 17.83 17.99
N ARG A 89 11.13 17.88 16.74
CA ARG A 89 11.61 19.13 16.18
C ARG A 89 10.47 20.10 15.89
N ALA A 90 9.26 19.58 15.65
CA ALA A 90 8.10 20.41 15.38
C ALA A 90 7.41 20.90 16.65
N ASP A 91 7.76 20.34 17.79
CA ASP A 91 7.12 20.67 19.05
C ASP A 91 7.52 22.08 19.49
N ARG A 92 6.54 22.96 19.58
CA ARG A 92 6.80 24.35 19.90
C ARG A 92 7.24 24.56 21.34
N GLU A 93 6.97 23.59 22.19
CA GLU A 93 7.32 23.71 23.60
C GLU A 93 8.75 23.30 23.88
N LEU A 94 9.44 22.76 22.87
CA LEU A 94 10.82 22.34 23.02
C LEU A 94 11.73 23.34 22.32
N ALA A 95 12.74 23.78 23.03
CA ALA A 95 13.78 24.59 22.40
C ALA A 95 14.51 23.71 21.38
N PRO A 96 15.02 24.32 20.30
CA PRO A 96 15.70 23.52 19.27
C PRO A 96 16.83 22.67 19.81
N GLU A 97 17.58 23.16 20.78
CA GLU A 97 18.68 22.39 21.37
C GLU A 97 18.17 21.20 22.13
N THR A 98 17.04 21.39 22.84
CA THR A 98 16.44 20.29 23.58
C THR A 98 15.87 19.25 22.65
N ALA A 99 15.21 19.68 21.58
CA ALA A 99 14.67 18.74 20.59
C ALA A 99 15.79 17.93 19.95
N ASP A 100 16.91 18.58 19.66
CA ASP A 100 18.05 17.90 19.07
C ASP A 100 18.62 16.85 20.02
N ALA A 101 18.76 17.21 21.29
CA ALA A 101 19.27 16.27 22.29
C ALA A 101 18.35 15.08 22.46
N LEU A 102 17.05 15.32 22.52
CA LEU A 102 16.09 14.24 22.65
C LEU A 102 16.07 13.34 21.43
N ALA A 103 16.19 13.93 20.23
CA ALA A 103 16.23 13.15 19.01
C ALA A 103 17.44 12.22 19.01
N LYS A 104 18.60 12.72 19.42
CA LYS A 104 19.80 11.91 19.45
C LYS A 104 19.69 10.79 20.47
N LEU A 105 19.12 11.09 21.63
CA LEU A 105 18.92 10.07 22.65
C LEU A 105 17.96 9.00 22.15
N MET A 106 16.88 9.41 21.52
CA MET A 106 15.88 8.49 21.00
C MET A 106 16.47 7.58 19.93
N LYS A 107 17.28 8.15 19.03
CA LYS A 107 17.92 7.36 18.00
C LYS A 107 18.85 6.31 18.59
N ALA A 108 19.62 6.70 19.61
CA ALA A 108 20.53 5.76 20.24
C ALA A 108 19.77 4.64 20.95
N ALA A 109 18.69 5.00 21.65
CA ALA A 109 17.89 4.00 22.36
C ALA A 109 17.20 3.05 21.37
N TYR A 110 16.66 3.58 20.29
CA TYR A 110 15.98 2.76 19.30
C TYR A 110 16.97 1.80 18.63
N LYS A 111 18.14 2.29 18.30
CA LYS A 111 19.15 1.45 17.69
C LYS A 111 19.55 0.32 18.61
N ALA A 112 19.78 0.63 19.89
CA ALA A 112 20.12 -0.40 20.86
C ALA A 112 19.02 -1.45 20.98
N ALA A 113 17.77 -0.99 21.01
CA ALA A 113 16.65 -1.92 21.14
C ALA A 113 16.50 -2.82 19.93
N THR A 114 16.66 -2.24 18.73
CA THR A 114 16.48 -3.03 17.51
C THR A 114 17.67 -3.95 17.25
N GLU A 115 18.81 -3.64 17.82
CA GLU A 115 19.95 -4.54 17.71
C GLU A 115 19.96 -5.61 18.79
N GLY A 116 18.93 -5.63 19.64
CA GLY A 116 18.82 -6.67 20.63
C GLY A 116 19.54 -6.42 21.93
N LYS A 117 20.19 -5.27 22.06
CA LYS A 117 20.99 -5.01 23.24
C LYS A 117 20.17 -4.75 24.48
N LEU A 118 18.95 -4.26 24.31
CA LEU A 118 18.04 -3.99 25.41
C LEU A 118 16.97 -5.05 25.57
N ARG A 119 16.99 -6.07 24.72
CA ARG A 119 15.96 -7.10 24.76
C ARG A 119 16.25 -8.10 25.85
N GLN A 120 15.18 -8.58 26.43
CA GLN A 120 15.22 -9.69 27.37
C GLN A 120 14.81 -10.93 26.62
N GLU A 121 15.70 -11.88 26.52
CA GLU A 121 15.39 -13.11 25.79
C GLU A 121 15.05 -14.23 26.73
#